data_67fdffc3b32526cde9d96de5a4739f61
#
_entry.id   67fdffc3b32526cde9d96de5a4739f61
#
_cell.length_a   1.000
_cell.length_b   1.000
_cell.length_c   1.000
_cell.angle_alpha   90.00
_cell.angle_beta   90.00
_cell.angle_gamma   90.00
#
_symmetry.space_group_name_H-M   'P 1'
#
loop_
_entity.id
_entity.type
_entity.pdbx_description
1 polymer ?
#
loop_
_entity_poly.entity_id
_entity_poly.type
_entity_poly.pdbx_seq_one_letter_code
_entity_poly.pdbx_strand_id
1 'polypeptide(L)'
;TGKIPVIFKNMGLAPAIIIIMLAIVLLFHIFLTYTKYGRYMYAVGGNKEAARLSGIPVNKYRVVAGVLSALLISFGGMLVASRNMSAQIMGADGYSMPAISAVFIGRSVAGSGKPNAIGTFFGAVLVGILENGLIMMSVPYYSLNAIKGVVLALALASTYYGSRE
;
A
#
# COMPACT_ATOMS: atom_id res chain seq x y z
N THR A 1 -29.97 -2.23 18.08
CA THR A 1 -28.55 -2.44 18.42
C THR A 1 -28.11 -3.81 17.96
N GLY A 2 -27.60 -3.88 16.69
CA GLY A 2 -27.11 -5.13 16.11
C GLY A 2 -25.88 -5.60 16.90
N LYS A 3 -25.92 -6.86 17.36
CA LYS A 3 -24.75 -7.50 17.98
C LYS A 3 -23.64 -7.66 16.93
N ILE A 4 -22.57 -6.88 17.05
CA ILE A 4 -21.40 -7.02 16.19
C ILE A 4 -20.80 -8.42 16.46
N PRO A 5 -20.55 -9.25 15.42
CA PRO A 5 -19.97 -10.57 15.60
C PRO A 5 -18.63 -10.48 16.34
N VAL A 6 -18.41 -11.38 17.29
CA VAL A 6 -17.18 -11.43 18.11
C VAL A 6 -15.93 -11.55 17.25
N ILE A 7 -16.02 -12.28 16.14
CA ILE A 7 -14.92 -12.41 15.15
C ILE A 7 -14.54 -11.06 14.58
N PHE A 8 -15.52 -10.24 14.18
CA PHE A 8 -15.28 -8.91 13.64
C PHE A 8 -14.61 -7.99 14.67
N LYS A 9 -15.07 -8.03 15.92
CA LYS A 9 -14.46 -7.28 17.03
C LYS A 9 -13.01 -7.71 17.28
N ASN A 10 -12.73 -9.02 17.25
CA ASN A 10 -11.39 -9.54 17.51
C ASN A 10 -10.40 -9.20 16.37
N MET A 11 -10.86 -9.10 15.12
CA MET A 11 -10.02 -8.65 14.00
C MET A 11 -9.56 -7.20 14.14
N GLY A 12 -10.31 -6.34 14.84
CA GLY A 12 -9.98 -4.95 15.13
C GLY A 12 -8.99 -4.75 16.27
N LEU A 13 -8.65 -5.78 17.05
CA LEU A 13 -7.69 -5.70 18.14
C LEU A 13 -6.26 -5.54 17.62
N ALA A 14 -5.48 -4.71 18.31
CA ALA A 14 -4.11 -4.37 17.90
C ALA A 14 -3.22 -5.60 17.56
N PRO A 15 -3.16 -6.66 18.36
CA PRO A 15 -2.34 -7.83 18.01
C PRO A 15 -2.82 -8.56 16.75
N ALA A 16 -4.14 -8.68 16.56
CA ALA A 16 -4.71 -9.38 15.40
C ALA A 16 -4.45 -8.60 14.10
N ILE A 17 -4.64 -7.29 14.10
CA ILE A 17 -4.37 -6.44 12.93
C ILE A 17 -2.90 -6.55 12.48
N ILE A 18 -1.96 -6.52 13.43
CA ILE A 18 -0.52 -6.62 13.13
C ILE A 18 -0.20 -7.97 12.50
N ILE A 19 -0.71 -9.07 13.06
CA ILE A 19 -0.50 -10.41 12.54
C ILE A 19 -1.09 -10.55 11.13
N ILE A 20 -2.32 -10.06 10.91
CA ILE A 20 -2.98 -10.09 9.59
C ILE A 20 -2.17 -9.28 8.59
N MET A 21 -1.72 -8.08 8.94
CA MET A 21 -0.91 -7.22 8.08
C MET A 21 0.39 -7.91 7.67
N LEU A 22 1.13 -8.48 8.63
CA LEU A 22 2.37 -9.19 8.35
C LEU A 22 2.14 -10.43 7.48
N ALA A 23 1.07 -11.18 7.73
CA ALA A 23 0.69 -12.32 6.91
C ALA A 23 0.40 -11.92 5.46
N ILE A 24 -0.34 -10.83 5.24
CA ILE A 24 -0.64 -10.30 3.90
C ILE A 24 0.65 -9.83 3.20
N VAL A 25 1.50 -9.08 3.88
CA VAL A 25 2.79 -8.62 3.31
C VAL A 25 3.64 -9.81 2.89
N LEU A 26 3.77 -10.82 3.75
CA LEU A 26 4.54 -12.03 3.45
C LEU A 26 3.95 -12.81 2.27
N LEU A 27 2.63 -13.00 2.26
CA LEU A 27 1.92 -13.69 1.18
C LEU A 27 2.13 -12.98 -0.16
N PHE A 28 1.94 -11.65 -0.19
CA PHE A 28 2.16 -10.88 -1.41
C PHE A 28 3.62 -10.79 -1.80
N HIS A 29 4.55 -10.76 -0.85
CA HIS A 29 5.97 -10.84 -1.15
C HIS A 29 6.31 -12.15 -1.86
N ILE A 30 5.87 -13.28 -1.32
CA ILE A 30 6.07 -14.60 -1.93
C ILE A 30 5.38 -14.67 -3.30
N PHE A 31 4.13 -14.22 -3.40
CA PHE A 31 3.38 -14.22 -4.64
C PHE A 31 4.08 -13.40 -5.73
N LEU A 32 4.49 -12.18 -5.46
CA LEU A 32 5.10 -11.29 -6.44
C LEU A 32 6.51 -11.73 -6.84
N THR A 33 7.31 -12.24 -5.89
CA THR A 33 8.72 -12.57 -6.12
C THR A 33 8.90 -13.97 -6.71
N TYR A 34 8.18 -14.96 -6.18
CA TYR A 34 8.44 -16.37 -6.50
C TYR A 34 7.47 -16.97 -7.52
N THR A 35 6.31 -16.34 -7.80
CA THR A 35 5.37 -16.90 -8.77
C THR A 35 5.59 -16.39 -10.19
N LYS A 36 5.18 -17.18 -11.19
CA LYS A 36 5.17 -16.77 -12.61
C LYS A 36 4.25 -15.57 -12.84
N TYR A 37 3.13 -15.53 -12.12
CA TYR A 37 2.15 -14.44 -12.22
C TYR A 37 2.73 -13.10 -11.75
N GLY A 38 3.45 -13.08 -10.63
CA GLY A 38 4.14 -11.88 -10.13
C GLY A 38 5.17 -11.37 -11.12
N ARG A 39 6.02 -12.27 -11.66
CA ARG A 39 7.03 -11.89 -12.66
C ARG A 39 6.40 -11.28 -13.92
N TYR A 40 5.30 -11.83 -14.42
CA TYR A 40 4.59 -11.27 -15.57
C TYR A 40 3.93 -9.93 -15.25
N MET A 41 3.39 -9.74 -14.03
CA MET A 41 2.88 -8.45 -13.58
C MET A 41 3.99 -7.39 -13.57
N TYR A 42 5.18 -7.71 -13.07
CA TYR A 42 6.33 -6.80 -13.11
C TYR A 42 6.79 -6.49 -14.54
N ALA A 43 6.80 -7.47 -15.42
CA ALA A 43 7.14 -7.28 -16.83
C ALA A 43 6.15 -6.32 -17.52
N VAL A 44 4.84 -6.53 -17.30
CA VAL A 44 3.78 -5.67 -17.85
C VAL A 44 3.83 -4.26 -17.27
N GLY A 45 4.16 -4.13 -15.97
CA GLY A 45 4.28 -2.84 -15.28
C GLY A 45 5.53 -2.05 -15.69
N GLY A 46 6.61 -2.74 -16.05
CA GLY A 46 7.87 -2.11 -16.47
C GLY A 46 7.86 -1.62 -17.92
N ASN A 47 7.48 -2.48 -18.86
CA ASN A 47 7.32 -2.09 -20.25
C ASN A 47 6.23 -2.94 -20.93
N LYS A 48 5.10 -2.29 -21.17
CA LYS A 48 3.90 -2.92 -21.74
C LYS A 48 4.15 -3.49 -23.16
N GLU A 49 4.87 -2.75 -24.00
CA GLU A 49 5.13 -3.16 -25.38
C GLU A 49 6.14 -4.33 -25.43
N ALA A 50 7.21 -4.27 -24.65
CA ALA A 50 8.16 -5.37 -24.54
C ALA A 50 7.49 -6.65 -24.01
N ALA A 51 6.62 -6.55 -23.02
CA ALA A 51 5.85 -7.67 -22.51
C ALA A 51 4.93 -8.27 -23.57
N ARG A 52 4.28 -7.43 -24.38
CA ARG A 52 3.42 -7.87 -25.49
C ARG A 52 4.21 -8.61 -26.57
N LEU A 53 5.35 -8.06 -26.97
CA LEU A 53 6.25 -8.68 -27.94
C LEU A 53 6.82 -10.02 -27.45
N SER A 54 6.97 -10.17 -26.14
CA SER A 54 7.37 -11.44 -25.50
C SER A 54 6.22 -12.44 -25.34
N GLY A 55 5.05 -12.18 -25.94
CA GLY A 55 3.90 -13.10 -25.90
C GLY A 55 3.12 -13.09 -24.59
N ILE A 56 3.38 -12.14 -23.66
CA ILE A 56 2.66 -12.05 -22.42
C ILE A 56 1.29 -11.38 -22.65
N PRO A 57 0.18 -12.01 -22.25
CA PRO A 57 -1.16 -11.43 -22.43
C PRO A 57 -1.41 -10.26 -21.46
N VAL A 58 -0.97 -9.05 -21.86
CA VAL A 58 -0.96 -7.83 -21.05
C VAL A 58 -2.32 -7.53 -20.40
N ASN A 59 -3.42 -7.63 -21.18
CA ASN A 59 -4.75 -7.31 -20.66
C ASN A 59 -5.17 -8.25 -19.53
N LYS A 60 -4.85 -9.54 -19.63
CA LYS A 60 -5.13 -10.52 -18.59
C LYS A 60 -4.45 -10.15 -17.27
N TYR A 61 -3.15 -9.81 -17.31
CA TYR A 61 -2.41 -9.47 -16.10
C TYR A 61 -2.82 -8.13 -15.51
N ARG A 62 -3.24 -7.16 -16.32
CA ARG A 62 -3.83 -5.90 -15.83
C ARG A 62 -5.14 -6.14 -15.09
N VAL A 63 -6.04 -6.96 -15.64
CA VAL A 63 -7.30 -7.31 -14.99
C VAL A 63 -7.05 -8.05 -13.68
N VAL A 64 -6.17 -9.06 -13.68
CA VAL A 64 -5.83 -9.81 -12.46
C VAL A 64 -5.23 -8.90 -11.39
N ALA A 65 -4.32 -7.99 -11.75
CA ALA A 65 -3.76 -7.01 -10.81
C ALA A 65 -4.85 -6.09 -10.24
N GLY A 66 -5.79 -5.63 -11.08
CA GLY A 66 -6.92 -4.80 -10.64
C GLY A 66 -7.85 -5.54 -9.66
N VAL A 67 -8.18 -6.79 -9.95
CA VAL A 67 -9.00 -7.63 -9.06
C VAL A 67 -8.31 -7.88 -7.72
N LEU A 68 -7.02 -8.22 -7.72
CA LEU A 68 -6.25 -8.40 -6.50
C LEU A 68 -6.16 -7.12 -5.67
N SER A 69 -5.96 -5.98 -6.33
CA SER A 69 -5.95 -4.67 -5.67
C SER A 69 -7.32 -4.36 -5.03
N ALA A 70 -8.42 -4.58 -5.76
CA ALA A 70 -9.77 -4.37 -5.24
C ALA A 70 -10.08 -5.25 -4.02
N LEU A 71 -9.67 -6.52 -4.04
CA LEU A 71 -9.83 -7.43 -2.90
C LEU A 71 -9.05 -6.93 -1.67
N LEU A 72 -7.80 -6.49 -1.86
CA LEU A 72 -6.98 -5.95 -0.77
C LEU A 72 -7.57 -4.67 -0.19
N ILE A 73 -8.05 -3.76 -1.03
CA ILE A 73 -8.66 -2.50 -0.59
C ILE A 73 -9.94 -2.79 0.20
N SER A 74 -10.80 -3.70 -0.29
CA SER A 74 -12.01 -4.11 0.41
C SER A 74 -11.72 -4.71 1.77
N PHE A 75 -10.71 -5.59 1.84
CA PHE A 75 -10.27 -6.19 3.09
C PHE A 75 -9.69 -5.15 4.06
N GLY A 76 -8.88 -4.21 3.55
CA GLY A 76 -8.34 -3.09 4.32
C GLY A 76 -9.46 -2.21 4.89
N GLY A 77 -10.48 -1.88 4.09
CA GLY A 77 -11.66 -1.14 4.54
C GLY A 77 -12.42 -1.86 5.65
N MET A 78 -12.54 -3.19 5.56
CA MET A 78 -13.16 -4.02 6.59
C MET A 78 -12.36 -4.00 7.91
N LEU A 79 -11.02 -4.02 7.84
CA LEU A 79 -10.16 -3.88 9.04
C LEU A 79 -10.28 -2.50 9.68
N VAL A 80 -10.35 -1.42 8.89
CA VAL A 80 -10.56 -0.06 9.41
C VAL A 80 -11.91 0.07 10.09
N ALA A 81 -12.99 -0.43 9.47
CA ALA A 81 -14.33 -0.44 10.07
C ALA A 81 -14.36 -1.27 11.38
N SER A 82 -13.68 -2.40 11.41
CA SER A 82 -13.53 -3.25 12.58
C SER A 82 -12.82 -2.52 13.74
N ARG A 83 -11.73 -1.81 13.42
CA ARG A 83 -10.97 -1.05 14.41
C ARG A 83 -11.78 0.11 14.99
N ASN A 84 -12.51 0.84 14.13
CA ASN A 84 -13.32 1.99 14.55
C ASN A 84 -14.67 1.59 15.17
N MET A 85 -15.02 0.29 15.16
CA MET A 85 -16.33 -0.23 15.58
C MET A 85 -17.51 0.48 14.91
N SER A 86 -17.28 1.16 13.80
CA SER A 86 -18.27 1.91 13.04
C SER A 86 -17.90 2.01 11.57
N ALA A 87 -18.91 1.98 10.71
CA ALA A 87 -18.76 2.28 9.30
C ALA A 87 -18.99 3.78 9.11
N GLN A 88 -17.93 4.52 8.83
CA GLN A 88 -18.02 5.96 8.56
C GLN A 88 -18.05 6.19 7.05
N ILE A 89 -18.98 7.02 6.60
CA ILE A 89 -19.00 7.52 5.23
C ILE A 89 -17.74 8.36 5.02
N MET A 90 -16.99 8.11 3.93
CA MET A 90 -15.71 8.76 3.62
C MET A 90 -14.57 8.50 4.63
N GLY A 91 -14.68 7.51 5.51
CA GLY A 91 -13.65 7.20 6.51
C GLY A 91 -12.28 6.83 5.94
N ALA A 92 -12.19 6.54 4.65
CA ALA A 92 -10.95 6.19 3.96
C ALA A 92 -10.41 7.29 3.02
N ASP A 93 -11.06 8.44 2.95
CA ASP A 93 -10.76 9.50 1.98
C ASP A 93 -9.31 10.04 2.12
N GLY A 94 -8.79 10.09 3.32
CA GLY A 94 -7.43 10.54 3.61
C GLY A 94 -6.31 9.52 3.38
N TYR A 95 -6.60 8.26 3.05
CA TYR A 95 -5.57 7.20 2.96
C TYR A 95 -4.87 7.10 1.60
N SER A 96 -5.41 7.71 0.54
CA SER A 96 -4.86 7.60 -0.82
C SER A 96 -3.44 8.17 -0.94
N MET A 97 -3.22 9.39 -0.48
CA MET A 97 -1.91 10.06 -0.54
C MET A 97 -0.84 9.35 0.31
N PRO A 98 -1.11 8.99 1.58
CA PRO A 98 -0.20 8.19 2.38
C PRO A 98 0.15 6.85 1.73
N ALA A 99 -0.81 6.15 1.12
CA ALA A 99 -0.58 4.87 0.47
C ALA A 99 0.34 5.01 -0.75
N ILE A 100 0.12 6.01 -1.60
CA ILE A 100 0.98 6.30 -2.74
C ILE A 100 2.40 6.65 -2.25
N SER A 101 2.52 7.52 -1.25
CA SER A 101 3.81 7.90 -0.65
C SER A 101 4.57 6.69 -0.11
N ALA A 102 3.88 5.77 0.57
CA ALA A 102 4.45 4.54 1.10
C ALA A 102 5.05 3.65 -0.01
N VAL A 103 4.36 3.51 -1.15
CA VAL A 103 4.86 2.73 -2.29
C VAL A 103 6.12 3.36 -2.89
N PHE A 104 6.14 4.70 -3.07
CA PHE A 104 7.30 5.38 -3.64
C PHE A 104 8.50 5.37 -2.70
N ILE A 105 8.32 5.63 -1.40
CA ILE A 105 9.38 5.51 -0.39
C ILE A 105 9.89 4.07 -0.34
N GLY A 106 8.98 3.10 -0.32
CA GLY A 106 9.34 1.68 -0.28
C GLY A 106 10.14 1.21 -1.50
N ARG A 107 9.86 1.76 -2.66
CA ARG A 107 10.61 1.51 -3.88
C ARG A 107 12.08 2.00 -3.77
N SER A 108 12.30 3.13 -3.13
CA SER A 108 13.64 3.70 -2.90
C SER A 108 14.42 2.91 -1.83
N VAL A 109 13.76 2.55 -0.72
CA VAL A 109 14.39 1.84 0.41
C VAL A 109 14.84 0.43 0.04
N ALA A 110 14.08 -0.27 -0.77
CA ALA A 110 14.39 -1.65 -1.14
C ALA A 110 15.45 -1.81 -2.25
N GLY A 111 16.01 -0.71 -2.75
CA GLY A 111 17.15 -0.70 -3.69
C GLY A 111 16.89 -1.35 -5.07
N SER A 112 15.74 -1.96 -5.29
CA SER A 112 15.41 -2.67 -6.53
C SER A 112 14.86 -1.78 -7.64
N GLY A 113 14.60 -0.50 -7.35
CA GLY A 113 13.94 0.43 -8.28
C GLY A 113 12.50 0.02 -8.67
N LYS A 114 12.02 -1.12 -8.21
CA LYS A 114 10.68 -1.65 -8.49
C LYS A 114 9.83 -1.67 -7.22
N PRO A 115 8.53 -1.33 -7.29
CA PRO A 115 7.63 -1.48 -6.15
C PRO A 115 7.63 -2.94 -5.67
N ASN A 116 7.79 -3.16 -4.38
CA ASN A 116 7.75 -4.49 -3.79
C ASN A 116 7.00 -4.47 -2.44
N ALA A 117 6.50 -5.61 -2.01
CA ALA A 117 5.65 -5.70 -0.83
C ALA A 117 6.38 -5.32 0.46
N ILE A 118 7.63 -5.76 0.63
CA ILE A 118 8.44 -5.46 1.82
C ILE A 118 8.79 -3.97 1.88
N GLY A 119 9.26 -3.40 0.77
CA GLY A 119 9.55 -1.96 0.71
C GLY A 119 8.31 -1.11 0.99
N THR A 120 7.16 -1.48 0.42
CA THR A 120 5.89 -0.78 0.67
C THR A 120 5.49 -0.86 2.16
N PHE A 121 5.74 -1.99 2.82
CA PHE A 121 5.50 -2.14 4.24
C PHE A 121 6.36 -1.16 5.06
N PHE A 122 7.67 -1.10 4.82
CA PHE A 122 8.54 -0.13 5.49
C PHE A 122 8.17 1.32 5.16
N GLY A 123 7.82 1.61 3.92
CA GLY A 123 7.31 2.91 3.51
C GLY A 123 6.04 3.29 4.25
N ALA A 124 5.09 2.36 4.41
CA ALA A 124 3.85 2.60 5.14
C ALA A 124 4.09 2.86 6.63
N VAL A 125 5.00 2.10 7.26
CA VAL A 125 5.40 2.32 8.67
C VAL A 125 6.03 3.70 8.83
N LEU A 126 6.94 4.10 7.93
CA LEU A 126 7.58 5.39 7.99
C LEU A 126 6.57 6.55 7.83
N VAL A 127 5.68 6.46 6.84
CA VAL A 127 4.62 7.46 6.63
C VAL A 127 3.69 7.53 7.85
N GLY A 128 3.33 6.37 8.42
CA GLY A 128 2.50 6.32 9.63
C GLY A 128 3.17 6.96 10.85
N ILE A 129 4.48 6.77 11.04
CA ILE A 129 5.26 7.42 12.11
C ILE A 129 5.28 8.93 11.89
N LEU A 130 5.52 9.39 10.66
CA LEU A 130 5.51 10.81 10.32
C LEU A 130 4.14 11.45 10.59
N GLU A 131 3.04 10.80 10.16
CA GLU A 131 1.69 11.32 10.40
C GLU A 131 1.38 11.43 11.89
N ASN A 132 1.64 10.36 12.65
CA ASN A 132 1.40 10.37 14.10
C ASN A 132 2.29 11.40 14.81
N GLY A 133 3.56 11.54 14.40
CA GLY A 133 4.47 12.55 14.94
C GLY A 133 3.96 13.97 14.71
N LEU A 134 3.48 14.28 13.51
CA LEU A 134 2.92 15.59 13.18
C LEU A 134 1.63 15.90 13.99
N ILE A 135 0.77 14.90 14.17
CA ILE A 135 -0.44 15.03 14.99
C ILE A 135 -0.07 15.31 16.46
N MET A 136 0.93 14.61 17.00
CA MET A 136 1.41 14.84 18.37
C MET A 136 2.03 16.22 18.57
N MET A 137 2.62 16.78 17.51
CA MET A 137 3.13 18.17 17.51
C MET A 137 2.01 19.23 17.37
N SER A 138 0.75 18.81 17.42
CA SER A 138 -0.43 19.69 17.28
C SER A 138 -0.50 20.46 15.96
N VAL A 139 0.06 19.87 14.88
CA VAL A 139 -0.02 20.47 13.54
C VAL A 139 -1.47 20.46 13.09
N PRO A 140 -2.03 21.60 12.61
CA PRO A 140 -3.41 21.66 12.16
C PRO A 140 -3.68 20.70 11.01
N TYR A 141 -4.88 20.09 11.01
CA TYR A 141 -5.26 19.05 10.02
C TYR A 141 -5.11 19.50 8.55
N TYR A 142 -5.38 20.76 8.25
CA TYR A 142 -5.21 21.31 6.89
C TYR A 142 -3.74 21.35 6.44
N SER A 143 -2.79 21.52 7.36
CA SER A 143 -1.35 21.52 7.06
C SER A 143 -0.81 20.11 6.81
N LEU A 144 -1.44 19.07 7.38
CA LEU A 144 -1.03 17.67 7.18
C LEU A 144 -1.05 17.27 5.71
N ASN A 145 -2.06 17.70 4.95
CA ASN A 145 -2.15 17.39 3.52
C ASN A 145 -1.05 18.06 2.70
N ALA A 146 -0.68 19.31 3.04
CA ALA A 146 0.45 20.00 2.41
C ALA A 146 1.78 19.29 2.70
N ILE A 147 2.01 18.89 3.94
CA ILE A 147 3.23 18.16 4.34
C ILE A 147 3.31 16.79 3.64
N LYS A 148 2.20 16.06 3.54
CA LYS A 148 2.12 14.80 2.79
C LYS A 148 2.50 15.01 1.31
N GLY A 149 2.02 16.09 0.69
CA GLY A 149 2.39 16.44 -0.68
C GLY A 149 3.88 16.72 -0.85
N VAL A 150 4.49 17.44 0.09
CA VAL A 150 5.94 17.70 0.09
C VAL A 150 6.75 16.42 0.28
N VAL A 151 6.36 15.57 1.23
CA VAL A 151 7.01 14.25 1.45
C VAL A 151 6.94 13.39 0.20
N LEU A 152 5.79 13.36 -0.47
CA LEU A 152 5.63 12.63 -1.72
C LEU A 152 6.53 13.20 -2.83
N ALA A 153 6.59 14.52 -2.97
CA ALA A 153 7.44 15.17 -3.96
C ALA A 153 8.92 14.88 -3.74
N LEU A 154 9.38 14.90 -2.48
CA LEU A 154 10.75 14.54 -2.12
C LEU A 154 11.05 13.05 -2.39
N ALA A 155 10.12 12.15 -2.09
CA ALA A 155 10.24 10.73 -2.38
C ALA A 155 10.33 10.46 -3.90
N LEU A 156 9.54 11.17 -4.70
CA LEU A 156 9.62 11.10 -6.16
C LEU A 156 10.94 11.65 -6.70
N ALA A 157 11.39 12.78 -6.18
CA ALA A 157 12.67 13.40 -6.56
C ALA A 157 13.84 12.46 -6.25
N SER A 158 13.90 11.87 -5.07
CA SER A 158 14.94 10.91 -4.69
C SER A 158 14.96 9.69 -5.60
N THR A 159 13.78 9.18 -5.98
CA THR A 159 13.66 8.04 -6.91
C THR A 159 14.16 8.41 -8.32
N TYR A 160 13.89 9.64 -8.77
CA TYR A 160 14.31 10.08 -10.09
C TYR A 160 15.82 10.31 -10.17
N TYR A 161 16.44 10.88 -9.15
CA TYR A 161 17.90 11.08 -9.11
C TYR A 161 18.66 9.76 -8.93
N GLY A 162 18.17 8.85 -8.09
CA GLY A 162 18.80 7.54 -7.86
C GLY A 162 18.69 6.56 -9.04
N SER A 163 17.85 6.83 -10.05
CA SER A 163 17.76 6.01 -11.26
C SER A 163 18.67 6.46 -12.40
N ARG A 164 19.47 7.51 -12.19
CA ARG A 164 20.42 8.04 -13.20
C ARG A 164 21.87 7.59 -12.98
N GLU A 165 22.15 6.93 -11.86
CA GLU A 165 23.40 6.25 -11.58
C GLU A 165 23.26 4.74 -11.87
#